data_c7d54946a43d5ec4a5ea090e5ba8b247
#
_entry.id   c7d54946a43d5ec4a5ea090e5ba8b247
#
_cell.length_a   1.000
_cell.length_b   1.000
_cell.length_c   1.000
_cell.angle_alpha   90.00
_cell.angle_beta   90.00
_cell.angle_gamma   90.00
#
_symmetry.space_group_name_H-M   'P 1'
#
loop_
_entity.id
_entity.type
_entity.pdbx_description
1 polymer ?
#
loop_
_entity_poly.entity_id
_entity_poly.type
_entity_poly.pdbx_seq_one_letter_code
_entity_poly.pdbx_strand_id
1 'polypeptide(L)'
;MDGVDISGVSIDPDRPTGSAFVRYHADGSRDFVYNIKHSACGTIPRTPEVAQVLEAADHLHVMGSSLSSSEFVALNLEAARKVKTNGGTISFDPNLRKEILNTPGLRDAMADVLSLTDVFLPSGEELTLLTDATDPAIAAKELLALGLQYVVHKMGSGGVHIYDASGDRFVPAYSVTEIDPTGAGDCFGGAFIALWLQGLDIDKAVSLASAAGACAVQHRGPMEGASSLETLVRFVKEHKDQRNIAGS
;
A
#
# COMPACT_ATOMS: atom_id res chain seq x y z
N MET A 1 9.02 -15.47 -14.42
CA MET A 1 7.68 -14.87 -14.60
C MET A 1 6.93 -15.09 -13.30
N ASP A 2 6.42 -14.03 -12.70
CA ASP A 2 5.87 -14.06 -11.33
C ASP A 2 4.37 -14.41 -11.29
N GLY A 3 3.79 -14.85 -12.44
CA GLY A 3 2.42 -15.34 -12.54
C GLY A 3 1.33 -14.26 -12.46
N VAL A 4 1.69 -12.99 -12.62
CA VAL A 4 0.71 -11.88 -12.62
C VAL A 4 -0.16 -11.96 -13.86
N ASP A 5 -1.49 -11.92 -13.68
CA ASP A 5 -2.43 -11.80 -14.78
C ASP A 5 -2.35 -10.40 -15.39
N ILE A 6 -2.02 -10.32 -16.67
CA ILE A 6 -1.87 -9.09 -17.43
C ILE A 6 -3.00 -8.87 -18.44
N SER A 7 -4.08 -9.62 -18.37
CA SER A 7 -5.21 -9.53 -19.32
C SER A 7 -5.86 -8.16 -19.36
N GLY A 8 -5.83 -7.43 -18.24
CA GLY A 8 -6.29 -6.04 -18.13
C GLY A 8 -5.23 -4.98 -18.45
N VAL A 9 -3.99 -5.37 -18.82
CA VAL A 9 -2.93 -4.40 -19.16
C VAL A 9 -3.01 -3.99 -20.62
N SER A 10 -3.09 -2.70 -20.86
CA SER A 10 -3.14 -2.12 -22.21
C SER A 10 -1.78 -1.57 -22.62
N ILE A 11 -1.49 -1.64 -23.92
CA ILE A 11 -0.33 -0.99 -24.53
C ILE A 11 -0.82 0.29 -25.19
N ASP A 12 -0.25 1.42 -24.78
CA ASP A 12 -0.49 2.71 -25.45
C ASP A 12 0.64 2.95 -26.47
N PRO A 13 0.36 2.97 -27.78
CA PRO A 13 1.40 3.13 -28.79
C PRO A 13 1.91 4.57 -28.91
N ASP A 14 1.17 5.54 -28.37
CA ASP A 14 1.44 6.97 -28.56
C ASP A 14 2.14 7.60 -27.33
N ARG A 15 2.23 6.88 -26.22
CA ARG A 15 2.81 7.37 -24.97
C ARG A 15 3.93 6.49 -24.45
N PRO A 16 5.00 7.07 -23.88
CA PRO A 16 6.05 6.29 -23.23
C PRO A 16 5.54 5.65 -21.96
N THR A 17 6.18 4.57 -21.55
CA THR A 17 6.00 4.00 -20.21
C THR A 17 6.38 5.02 -19.14
N GLY A 18 5.63 5.08 -18.05
CA GLY A 18 5.97 5.91 -16.91
C GLY A 18 7.32 5.53 -16.32
N SER A 19 8.07 6.52 -15.86
CA SER A 19 9.40 6.30 -15.28
C SER A 19 9.59 7.14 -14.02
N ALA A 20 10.37 6.58 -13.09
CA ALA A 20 10.87 7.28 -11.91
C ALA A 20 12.39 7.20 -11.90
N PHE A 21 13.05 8.35 -11.88
CA PHE A 21 14.50 8.43 -11.72
C PHE A 21 14.82 8.71 -10.26
N VAL A 22 15.70 7.91 -9.68
CA VAL A 22 16.12 8.05 -8.29
C VAL A 22 17.54 8.58 -8.26
N ARG A 23 17.75 9.68 -7.55
CA ARG A 23 19.08 10.22 -7.24
C ARG A 23 19.39 9.94 -5.78
N TYR A 24 20.42 9.15 -5.54
CA TYR A 24 20.93 8.89 -4.19
C TYR A 24 21.97 9.93 -3.81
N HIS A 25 21.87 10.48 -2.62
CA HIS A 25 22.85 11.41 -2.03
C HIS A 25 23.80 10.67 -1.09
N ALA A 26 24.95 11.31 -0.81
CA ALA A 26 25.98 10.73 0.06
C ALA A 26 25.55 10.58 1.53
N ASP A 27 24.54 11.35 1.95
CA ASP A 27 23.94 11.29 3.30
C ASP A 27 22.81 10.23 3.41
N GLY A 28 22.58 9.43 2.33
CA GLY A 28 21.53 8.42 2.27
C GLY A 28 20.16 8.97 1.87
N SER A 29 19.99 10.29 1.71
CA SER A 29 18.75 10.87 1.21
C SER A 29 18.57 10.60 -0.29
N ARG A 30 17.34 10.78 -0.77
CA ARG A 30 16.98 10.49 -2.16
C ARG A 30 16.04 11.54 -2.71
N ASP A 31 16.29 11.90 -3.96
CA ASP A 31 15.35 12.67 -4.76
C ASP A 31 14.73 11.77 -5.84
N PHE A 32 13.47 12.04 -6.16
CA PHE A 32 12.77 11.35 -7.23
C PHE A 32 12.33 12.33 -8.29
N VAL A 33 12.52 11.97 -9.55
CA VAL A 33 11.94 12.67 -10.70
C VAL A 33 10.98 11.71 -11.40
N TYR A 34 9.70 12.05 -11.36
CA TYR A 34 8.65 11.25 -11.95
C TYR A 34 8.24 11.78 -13.32
N ASN A 35 8.24 10.89 -14.30
CA ASN A 35 7.67 11.13 -15.62
C ASN A 35 6.42 10.26 -15.80
N ILE A 36 5.31 10.66 -15.15
CA ILE A 36 4.04 9.91 -15.14
C ILE A 36 2.94 10.67 -15.86
N LYS A 37 2.87 11.99 -15.68
CA LYS A 37 1.76 12.83 -16.17
C LYS A 37 1.46 12.67 -17.66
N HIS A 38 2.47 12.45 -18.49
CA HIS A 38 2.34 12.31 -19.94
C HIS A 38 2.69 10.91 -20.44
N SER A 39 2.72 9.93 -19.55
CA SER A 39 3.02 8.53 -19.85
C SER A 39 1.74 7.70 -20.00
N ALA A 40 1.92 6.47 -20.48
CA ALA A 40 0.84 5.48 -20.58
C ALA A 40 0.21 5.15 -19.19
N CYS A 41 0.99 5.28 -18.10
CA CYS A 41 0.46 5.08 -16.74
C CYS A 41 -0.59 6.12 -16.32
N GLY A 42 -0.73 7.23 -17.03
CA GLY A 42 -1.70 8.28 -16.74
C GLY A 42 -3.13 7.98 -17.22
N THR A 43 -3.35 6.87 -17.92
CA THR A 43 -4.68 6.51 -18.47
C THR A 43 -4.87 5.00 -18.47
N ILE A 44 -6.07 4.55 -18.11
CA ILE A 44 -6.49 3.16 -18.30
C ILE A 44 -7.69 3.20 -19.25
N PRO A 45 -7.60 2.62 -20.46
CA PRO A 45 -8.71 2.61 -21.40
C PRO A 45 -9.83 1.70 -20.88
N ARG A 46 -11.07 2.10 -21.13
CA ARG A 46 -12.26 1.29 -20.80
C ARG A 46 -12.49 0.25 -21.88
N THR A 47 -11.72 -0.83 -21.84
CA THR A 47 -11.84 -1.94 -22.78
C THR A 47 -12.71 -3.07 -22.21
N PRO A 48 -13.25 -3.96 -23.08
CA PRO A 48 -13.95 -5.16 -22.61
C PRO A 48 -13.12 -6.03 -21.67
N GLU A 49 -11.80 -6.12 -21.87
CA GLU A 49 -10.87 -6.90 -21.06
C GLU A 49 -10.76 -6.29 -19.65
N VAL A 50 -10.60 -4.97 -19.54
CA VAL A 50 -10.61 -4.26 -18.25
C VAL A 50 -11.95 -4.45 -17.55
N ALA A 51 -13.07 -4.34 -18.27
CA ALA A 51 -14.41 -4.56 -17.71
C ALA A 51 -14.55 -6.00 -17.18
N GLN A 52 -14.04 -7.00 -17.90
CA GLN A 52 -14.08 -8.40 -17.49
C GLN A 52 -13.25 -8.65 -16.23
N VAL A 53 -12.05 -8.06 -16.12
CA VAL A 53 -11.21 -8.15 -14.91
C VAL A 53 -11.95 -7.55 -13.71
N LEU A 54 -12.56 -6.36 -13.87
CA LEU A 54 -13.31 -5.71 -12.79
C LEU A 54 -14.57 -6.50 -12.38
N GLU A 55 -15.23 -7.17 -13.33
CA GLU A 55 -16.40 -8.00 -13.05
C GLU A 55 -16.05 -9.25 -12.23
N ALA A 56 -14.87 -9.82 -12.48
CA ALA A 56 -14.39 -11.02 -11.81
C ALA A 56 -13.66 -10.76 -10.49
N ALA A 57 -13.31 -9.50 -10.22
CA ALA A 57 -12.52 -9.13 -9.05
C ALA A 57 -13.34 -9.22 -7.75
N ASP A 58 -12.82 -9.91 -6.75
CA ASP A 58 -13.35 -10.00 -5.38
C ASP A 58 -12.58 -9.10 -4.40
N HIS A 59 -11.46 -8.51 -4.86
CA HIS A 59 -10.69 -7.51 -4.10
C HIS A 59 -10.10 -6.45 -5.03
N LEU A 60 -10.08 -5.20 -4.56
CA LEU A 60 -9.37 -4.10 -5.22
C LEU A 60 -8.42 -3.44 -4.24
N HIS A 61 -7.14 -3.36 -4.62
CA HIS A 61 -6.17 -2.51 -3.93
C HIS A 61 -6.04 -1.16 -4.63
N VAL A 62 -6.29 -0.08 -3.90
CA VAL A 62 -6.14 1.29 -4.39
C VAL A 62 -4.85 1.88 -3.85
N MET A 63 -3.99 2.38 -4.74
CA MET A 63 -2.83 3.20 -4.40
C MET A 63 -3.19 4.67 -4.55
N GLY A 64 -2.89 5.52 -3.56
CA GLY A 64 -3.18 6.95 -3.64
C GLY A 64 -2.48 7.65 -4.80
N SER A 65 -1.35 7.13 -5.25
CA SER A 65 -0.66 7.59 -6.46
C SER A 65 -1.50 7.43 -7.73
N SER A 66 -2.49 6.54 -7.75
CA SER A 66 -3.44 6.39 -8.87
C SER A 66 -4.54 7.46 -8.88
N LEU A 67 -4.67 8.26 -7.82
CA LEU A 67 -5.65 9.35 -7.74
C LEU A 67 -5.12 10.67 -8.34
N SER A 68 -4.35 10.57 -9.41
CA SER A 68 -3.58 11.67 -10.01
C SER A 68 -4.38 12.59 -10.93
N SER A 69 -5.59 12.19 -11.32
CA SER A 69 -6.50 12.97 -12.16
C SER A 69 -7.95 12.66 -11.81
N SER A 70 -8.88 13.56 -12.15
CA SER A 70 -10.32 13.33 -11.97
C SER A 70 -10.83 12.08 -12.69
N GLU A 71 -10.25 11.77 -13.85
CA GLU A 71 -10.58 10.57 -14.63
C GLU A 71 -10.15 9.30 -13.90
N PHE A 72 -8.92 9.29 -13.34
CA PHE A 72 -8.45 8.17 -12.53
C PHE A 72 -9.21 8.00 -11.22
N VAL A 73 -9.56 9.11 -10.56
CA VAL A 73 -10.43 9.08 -9.37
C VAL A 73 -11.77 8.44 -9.72
N ALA A 74 -12.42 8.88 -10.80
CA ALA A 74 -13.68 8.30 -11.24
C ALA A 74 -13.58 6.80 -11.53
N LEU A 75 -12.50 6.37 -12.21
CA LEU A 75 -12.26 4.96 -12.52
C LEU A 75 -12.04 4.12 -11.25
N ASN A 76 -11.22 4.59 -10.31
CA ASN A 76 -10.99 3.88 -9.04
C ASN A 76 -12.28 3.75 -8.23
N LEU A 77 -13.10 4.81 -8.15
CA LEU A 77 -14.37 4.78 -7.44
C LEU A 77 -15.40 3.87 -8.13
N GLU A 78 -15.44 3.86 -9.45
CA GLU A 78 -16.30 2.93 -10.20
C GLU A 78 -15.90 1.47 -9.95
N ALA A 79 -14.60 1.18 -10.04
CA ALA A 79 -14.06 -0.15 -9.76
C ALA A 79 -14.34 -0.58 -8.31
N ALA A 80 -14.10 0.31 -7.34
CA ALA A 80 -14.34 0.02 -5.94
C ALA A 80 -15.83 -0.28 -5.66
N ARG A 81 -16.75 0.54 -6.20
CA ARG A 81 -18.18 0.29 -6.07
C ARG A 81 -18.62 -1.02 -6.71
N LYS A 82 -18.03 -1.37 -7.86
CA LYS A 82 -18.31 -2.65 -8.53
C LYS A 82 -17.89 -3.83 -7.68
N VAL A 83 -16.66 -3.82 -7.17
CA VAL A 83 -16.14 -4.87 -6.27
C VAL A 83 -17.00 -4.98 -5.00
N LYS A 84 -17.37 -3.86 -4.37
CA LYS A 84 -18.27 -3.87 -3.19
C LYS A 84 -19.65 -4.42 -3.52
N THR A 85 -20.22 -4.09 -4.68
CA THR A 85 -21.52 -4.61 -5.11
C THR A 85 -21.49 -6.13 -5.29
N ASN A 86 -20.37 -6.69 -5.73
CA ASN A 86 -20.14 -8.12 -5.85
C ASN A 86 -19.83 -8.82 -4.51
N GLY A 87 -19.82 -8.08 -3.39
CA GLY A 87 -19.48 -8.61 -2.06
C GLY A 87 -17.99 -8.69 -1.77
N GLY A 88 -17.17 -8.08 -2.62
CA GLY A 88 -15.73 -8.03 -2.45
C GLY A 88 -15.25 -6.96 -1.45
N THR A 89 -13.95 -6.86 -1.30
CA THR A 89 -13.28 -5.98 -0.34
C THR A 89 -12.34 -4.98 -1.02
N ILE A 90 -12.08 -3.87 -0.31
CA ILE A 90 -11.18 -2.80 -0.78
C ILE A 90 -10.06 -2.60 0.23
N SER A 91 -8.82 -2.56 -0.24
CA SER A 91 -7.70 -2.04 0.54
C SER A 91 -7.16 -0.74 -0.07
N PHE A 92 -6.70 0.16 0.78
CA PHE A 92 -6.19 1.45 0.36
C PHE A 92 -4.86 1.77 1.03
N ASP A 93 -3.83 2.03 0.22
CA ASP A 93 -2.56 2.62 0.63
C ASP A 93 -2.48 4.04 0.07
N PRO A 94 -2.50 5.09 0.91
CA PRO A 94 -2.50 6.47 0.43
C PRO A 94 -1.22 6.81 -0.33
N ASN A 95 -0.08 6.24 0.05
CA ASN A 95 1.21 6.44 -0.58
C ASN A 95 1.43 7.92 -0.99
N LEU A 96 1.20 8.81 0.01
CA LEU A 96 1.20 10.24 -0.20
C LEU A 96 2.62 10.76 -0.44
N ARG A 97 2.78 11.45 -1.53
CA ARG A 97 4.01 12.15 -1.86
C ARG A 97 3.83 13.63 -1.64
N LYS A 98 4.87 14.30 -1.12
CA LYS A 98 4.83 15.74 -0.83
C LYS A 98 4.40 16.58 -2.05
N GLU A 99 4.78 16.10 -3.25
CA GLU A 99 4.52 16.78 -4.53
C GLU A 99 3.05 16.80 -4.92
N ILE A 100 2.24 15.84 -4.44
CA ILE A 100 0.82 15.74 -4.80
C ILE A 100 -0.13 16.20 -3.69
N LEU A 101 0.36 16.43 -2.47
CA LEU A 101 -0.47 16.84 -1.33
C LEU A 101 -1.35 18.09 -1.60
N ASN A 102 -0.84 19.02 -2.44
CA ASN A 102 -1.53 20.25 -2.80
C ASN A 102 -2.36 20.12 -4.09
N THR A 103 -2.54 18.90 -4.64
CA THR A 103 -3.38 18.70 -5.82
C THR A 103 -4.83 19.01 -5.47
N PRO A 104 -5.50 19.95 -6.16
CA PRO A 104 -6.90 20.27 -5.88
C PRO A 104 -7.79 19.02 -6.00
N GLY A 105 -8.65 18.81 -4.98
CA GLY A 105 -9.57 17.67 -4.94
C GLY A 105 -8.97 16.34 -4.52
N LEU A 106 -7.65 16.24 -4.29
CA LEU A 106 -7.02 14.98 -3.88
C LEU A 106 -7.54 14.49 -2.51
N ARG A 107 -7.69 15.42 -1.54
CA ARG A 107 -8.20 15.08 -0.20
C ARG A 107 -9.62 14.53 -0.28
N ASP A 108 -10.48 15.14 -1.08
CA ASP A 108 -11.86 14.69 -1.29
C ASP A 108 -11.88 13.31 -1.97
N ALA A 109 -11.05 13.11 -3.00
CA ALA A 109 -10.90 11.82 -3.67
C ALA A 109 -10.44 10.70 -2.73
N MET A 110 -9.51 11.00 -1.83
CA MET A 110 -9.06 10.04 -0.81
C MET A 110 -10.15 9.74 0.22
N ALA A 111 -10.92 10.74 0.64
CA ALA A 111 -12.06 10.55 1.53
C ALA A 111 -13.14 9.68 0.87
N ASP A 112 -13.41 9.89 -0.41
CA ASP A 112 -14.34 9.06 -1.17
C ASP A 112 -13.87 7.60 -1.25
N VAL A 113 -12.57 7.35 -1.50
CA VAL A 113 -12.00 6.00 -1.51
C VAL A 113 -12.07 5.38 -0.12
N LEU A 114 -11.69 6.12 0.94
CA LEU A 114 -11.77 5.66 2.34
C LEU A 114 -13.17 5.22 2.72
N SER A 115 -14.22 5.90 2.25
CA SER A 115 -15.62 5.52 2.53
C SER A 115 -16.02 4.14 2.00
N LEU A 116 -15.24 3.58 1.07
CA LEU A 116 -15.45 2.25 0.48
C LEU A 116 -14.43 1.21 1.00
N THR A 117 -13.45 1.66 1.78
CA THR A 117 -12.28 0.86 2.19
C THR A 117 -12.59 -0.05 3.36
N ASP A 118 -12.15 -1.31 3.27
CA ASP A 118 -12.19 -2.29 4.37
C ASP A 118 -10.87 -2.30 5.15
N VAL A 119 -9.73 -2.15 4.45
CA VAL A 119 -8.39 -2.15 5.04
C VAL A 119 -7.61 -0.94 4.60
N PHE A 120 -7.13 -0.15 5.55
CA PHE A 120 -6.33 1.04 5.33
C PHE A 120 -4.89 0.82 5.76
N LEU A 121 -3.92 1.16 4.90
CA LEU A 121 -2.49 0.86 5.04
C LEU A 121 -1.63 2.15 5.05
N PRO A 122 -1.88 3.11 5.95
CA PRO A 122 -1.14 4.37 5.98
C PRO A 122 0.29 4.18 6.49
N SER A 123 1.20 5.07 6.08
CA SER A 123 2.58 5.15 6.55
C SER A 123 2.83 6.46 7.31
N GLY A 124 3.46 6.39 8.49
CA GLY A 124 3.85 7.58 9.26
C GLY A 124 2.70 8.56 9.48
N GLU A 125 2.86 9.80 9.02
CA GLU A 125 1.88 10.89 9.20
C GLU A 125 0.62 10.75 8.33
N GLU A 126 0.60 9.84 7.35
CA GLU A 126 -0.54 9.69 6.44
C GLU A 126 -1.85 9.38 7.17
N LEU A 127 -1.78 8.68 8.29
CA LEU A 127 -2.94 8.33 9.12
C LEU A 127 -3.68 9.57 9.61
N THR A 128 -2.95 10.57 10.10
CA THR A 128 -3.54 11.81 10.64
C THR A 128 -3.86 12.84 9.56
N LEU A 129 -3.24 12.76 8.38
CA LEU A 129 -3.51 13.70 7.28
C LEU A 129 -4.94 13.55 6.70
N LEU A 130 -5.56 12.40 6.86
CA LEU A 130 -6.89 12.10 6.31
C LEU A 130 -8.01 12.16 7.38
N THR A 131 -7.69 12.60 8.58
CA THR A 131 -8.62 12.84 9.69
C THR A 131 -8.42 14.25 10.26
N ASP A 132 -9.24 14.64 11.20
CA ASP A 132 -9.05 15.90 11.95
C ASP A 132 -8.22 15.66 13.23
N ALA A 133 -7.96 14.41 13.58
CA ALA A 133 -7.18 14.04 14.75
C ALA A 133 -5.67 14.21 14.51
N THR A 134 -4.96 14.67 15.53
CA THR A 134 -3.49 14.74 15.55
C THR A 134 -2.83 13.52 16.19
N ASP A 135 -3.59 12.77 16.98
CA ASP A 135 -3.16 11.52 17.61
C ASP A 135 -3.51 10.32 16.70
N PRO A 136 -2.54 9.45 16.37
CA PRO A 136 -2.78 8.31 15.47
C PRO A 136 -3.85 7.32 15.98
N ALA A 137 -3.95 7.10 17.29
CA ALA A 137 -4.94 6.17 17.84
C ALA A 137 -6.35 6.77 17.78
N ILE A 138 -6.48 8.09 17.92
CA ILE A 138 -7.76 8.79 17.73
C ILE A 138 -8.13 8.76 16.25
N ALA A 139 -7.19 9.08 15.35
CA ALA A 139 -7.41 9.01 13.91
C ALA A 139 -7.88 7.61 13.46
N ALA A 140 -7.22 6.57 13.95
CA ALA A 140 -7.60 5.19 13.63
C ALA A 140 -9.03 4.86 14.12
N LYS A 141 -9.43 5.32 15.31
CA LYS A 141 -10.79 5.13 15.83
C LYS A 141 -11.83 5.86 14.98
N GLU A 142 -11.56 7.08 14.54
CA GLU A 142 -12.45 7.82 13.63
C GLU A 142 -12.66 7.05 12.32
N LEU A 143 -11.57 6.51 11.73
CA LEU A 143 -11.65 5.72 10.51
C LEU A 143 -12.41 4.40 10.71
N LEU A 144 -12.15 3.68 11.79
CA LEU A 144 -12.91 2.46 12.13
C LEU A 144 -14.41 2.75 12.31
N ALA A 145 -14.77 3.92 12.84
CA ALA A 145 -16.17 4.34 12.96
C ALA A 145 -16.83 4.60 11.59
N LEU A 146 -16.07 4.83 10.53
CA LEU A 146 -16.57 4.90 9.14
C LEU A 146 -16.84 3.52 8.52
N GLY A 147 -16.50 2.44 9.21
CA GLY A 147 -16.77 1.06 8.77
C GLY A 147 -15.56 0.27 8.30
N LEU A 148 -14.35 0.79 8.44
CA LEU A 148 -13.13 0.04 8.14
C LEU A 148 -13.02 -1.16 9.10
N GLN A 149 -12.52 -2.29 8.59
CA GLN A 149 -12.23 -3.47 9.41
C GLN A 149 -10.87 -3.35 10.11
N TYR A 150 -9.87 -2.83 9.39
CA TYR A 150 -8.51 -2.69 9.88
C TYR A 150 -7.88 -1.37 9.44
N VAL A 151 -7.12 -0.76 10.35
CA VAL A 151 -6.11 0.25 10.06
C VAL A 151 -4.75 -0.35 10.42
N VAL A 152 -3.89 -0.55 9.43
CA VAL A 152 -2.54 -1.14 9.58
C VAL A 152 -1.52 -0.03 9.36
N HIS A 153 -1.17 0.66 10.44
CA HIS A 153 -0.31 1.83 10.43
C HIS A 153 1.17 1.45 10.40
N LYS A 154 1.81 1.66 9.27
CA LYS A 154 3.24 1.35 9.02
C LYS A 154 4.12 2.49 9.52
N MET A 155 5.13 2.19 10.36
CA MET A 155 6.05 3.18 10.90
C MET A 155 7.52 2.86 10.54
N GLY A 156 7.76 2.17 9.43
CA GLY A 156 9.09 1.76 9.00
C GLY A 156 9.82 0.95 10.08
N SER A 157 11.03 1.38 10.46
CA SER A 157 11.82 0.76 11.54
C SER A 157 11.16 0.87 12.92
N GLY A 158 10.13 1.73 13.08
CA GLY A 158 9.32 1.84 14.30
C GLY A 158 8.30 0.71 14.46
N GLY A 159 8.08 -0.13 13.46
CA GLY A 159 7.11 -1.23 13.52
C GLY A 159 5.75 -0.91 12.90
N VAL A 160 4.72 -1.61 13.37
CA VAL A 160 3.35 -1.51 12.84
C VAL A 160 2.36 -1.49 13.98
N HIS A 161 1.44 -0.54 13.98
CA HIS A 161 0.22 -0.59 14.81
C HIS A 161 -0.95 -1.14 14.00
N ILE A 162 -1.69 -2.07 14.60
CA ILE A 162 -2.93 -2.62 14.04
C ILE A 162 -4.06 -2.11 14.91
N TYR A 163 -5.04 -1.46 14.29
CA TYR A 163 -6.27 -1.02 14.96
C TYR A 163 -7.47 -1.74 14.32
N ASP A 164 -8.33 -2.31 15.16
CA ASP A 164 -9.58 -2.94 14.74
C ASP A 164 -10.64 -2.86 15.87
N ALA A 165 -11.77 -3.54 15.70
CA ALA A 165 -12.84 -3.58 16.70
C ALA A 165 -12.42 -4.20 18.04
N SER A 166 -11.34 -5.01 18.08
CA SER A 166 -10.83 -5.62 19.31
C SER A 166 -9.86 -4.72 20.09
N GLY A 167 -9.43 -3.61 19.50
CA GLY A 167 -8.50 -2.65 20.10
C GLY A 167 -7.29 -2.36 19.21
N ASP A 168 -6.19 -1.96 19.84
CA ASP A 168 -4.91 -1.72 19.17
C ASP A 168 -3.85 -2.74 19.60
N ARG A 169 -2.98 -3.08 18.66
CA ARG A 169 -1.85 -3.99 18.87
C ARG A 169 -0.61 -3.45 18.16
N PHE A 170 0.53 -3.64 18.78
CA PHE A 170 1.80 -3.23 18.22
C PHE A 170 2.64 -4.44 17.81
N VAL A 171 3.16 -4.41 16.59
CA VAL A 171 4.10 -5.41 16.06
C VAL A 171 5.44 -4.71 15.81
N PRO A 172 6.49 -5.02 16.56
CA PRO A 172 7.80 -4.41 16.39
C PRO A 172 8.43 -4.81 15.04
N ALA A 173 9.19 -3.87 14.46
CA ALA A 173 9.94 -4.14 13.23
C ALA A 173 11.09 -5.14 13.48
N TYR A 174 11.51 -5.80 12.41
CA TYR A 174 12.75 -6.58 12.44
C TYR A 174 13.97 -5.66 12.35
N SER A 175 15.00 -5.92 13.16
CA SER A 175 16.28 -5.23 13.09
C SER A 175 17.10 -5.79 11.92
N VAL A 176 17.25 -5.01 10.88
CA VAL A 176 18.02 -5.37 9.68
C VAL A 176 18.86 -4.19 9.21
N THR A 177 19.89 -4.46 8.41
CA THR A 177 20.67 -3.39 7.77
C THR A 177 19.91 -2.87 6.57
N GLU A 178 19.47 -1.61 6.64
CA GLU A 178 18.84 -0.93 5.53
C GLU A 178 19.89 -0.53 4.47
N ILE A 179 19.65 -0.96 3.23
CA ILE A 179 20.41 -0.56 2.04
C ILE A 179 19.60 0.41 1.19
N ASP A 180 18.33 0.10 0.94
CA ASP A 180 17.40 0.92 0.17
C ASP A 180 15.96 0.67 0.62
N PRO A 181 15.25 1.65 1.20
CA PRO A 181 13.86 1.49 1.62
C PRO A 181 12.85 1.57 0.47
N THR A 182 13.30 1.73 -0.79
CA THR A 182 12.40 1.78 -1.95
C THR A 182 11.66 0.46 -2.12
N GLY A 183 10.32 0.51 -2.23
CA GLY A 183 9.47 -0.67 -2.40
C GLY A 183 9.15 -1.45 -1.13
N ALA A 184 9.70 -1.08 0.04
CA ALA A 184 9.42 -1.78 1.29
C ALA A 184 7.94 -1.73 1.67
N GLY A 185 7.28 -0.57 1.49
CA GLY A 185 5.85 -0.41 1.69
C GLY A 185 5.02 -1.28 0.75
N ASP A 186 5.42 -1.34 -0.52
CA ASP A 186 4.74 -2.15 -1.55
C ASP A 186 4.90 -3.65 -1.26
N CYS A 187 6.10 -4.10 -0.86
CA CYS A 187 6.35 -5.49 -0.43
C CYS A 187 5.54 -5.85 0.82
N PHE A 188 5.49 -4.95 1.80
CA PHE A 188 4.64 -5.12 2.98
C PHE A 188 3.16 -5.23 2.60
N GLY A 189 2.64 -4.25 1.84
CA GLY A 189 1.23 -4.17 1.44
C GLY A 189 0.81 -5.40 0.63
N GLY A 190 1.59 -5.78 -0.38
CA GLY A 190 1.32 -6.94 -1.21
C GLY A 190 1.31 -8.25 -0.42
N ALA A 191 2.30 -8.46 0.46
CA ALA A 191 2.34 -9.65 1.34
C ALA A 191 1.16 -9.66 2.32
N PHE A 192 0.87 -8.53 2.97
CA PHE A 192 -0.24 -8.42 3.90
C PHE A 192 -1.58 -8.74 3.24
N ILE A 193 -1.90 -8.09 2.13
CA ILE A 193 -3.17 -8.25 1.42
C ILE A 193 -3.33 -9.69 0.95
N ALA A 194 -2.29 -10.28 0.34
CA ALA A 194 -2.35 -11.65 -0.14
C ALA A 194 -2.63 -12.66 1.00
N LEU A 195 -2.01 -12.48 2.16
CA LEU A 195 -2.18 -13.36 3.31
C LEU A 195 -3.52 -13.14 4.00
N TRP A 196 -3.97 -11.89 4.13
CA TRP A 196 -5.27 -11.54 4.68
C TRP A 196 -6.42 -12.13 3.84
N LEU A 197 -6.35 -11.99 2.51
CA LEU A 197 -7.34 -12.58 1.59
C LEU A 197 -7.38 -14.11 1.62
N GLN A 198 -6.27 -14.77 1.99
CA GLN A 198 -6.22 -16.21 2.24
C GLN A 198 -6.80 -16.61 3.61
N GLY A 199 -7.30 -15.66 4.41
CA GLY A 199 -7.87 -15.91 5.71
C GLY A 199 -6.84 -16.12 6.83
N LEU A 200 -5.59 -15.69 6.63
CA LEU A 200 -4.59 -15.78 7.69
C LEU A 200 -4.96 -14.81 8.82
N ASP A 201 -4.71 -15.24 10.05
CA ASP A 201 -4.83 -14.41 11.24
C ASP A 201 -4.06 -13.08 11.06
N ILE A 202 -4.67 -11.96 11.48
CA ILE A 202 -4.16 -10.61 11.21
C ILE A 202 -2.74 -10.38 11.77
N ASP A 203 -2.45 -10.88 12.97
CA ASP A 203 -1.15 -10.69 13.62
C ASP A 203 -0.05 -11.48 12.89
N LYS A 204 -0.40 -12.68 12.39
CA LYS A 204 0.49 -13.48 11.54
C LYS A 204 0.69 -12.83 10.18
N ALA A 205 -0.37 -12.32 9.55
CA ALA A 205 -0.30 -11.62 8.27
C ALA A 205 0.62 -10.39 8.38
N VAL A 206 0.45 -9.55 9.41
CA VAL A 206 1.31 -8.39 9.66
C VAL A 206 2.75 -8.81 9.99
N SER A 207 2.95 -9.88 10.76
CA SER A 207 4.30 -10.38 11.05
C SER A 207 5.07 -10.80 9.79
N LEU A 208 4.41 -11.51 8.87
CA LEU A 208 5.01 -11.92 7.59
C LEU A 208 5.17 -10.73 6.62
N ALA A 209 4.22 -9.80 6.61
CA ALA A 209 4.32 -8.56 5.85
C ALA A 209 5.49 -7.68 6.34
N SER A 210 5.70 -7.60 7.66
CA SER A 210 6.87 -6.92 8.25
C SER A 210 8.19 -7.58 7.82
N ALA A 211 8.21 -8.92 7.71
CA ALA A 211 9.35 -9.64 7.17
C ALA A 211 9.57 -9.32 5.68
N ALA A 212 8.51 -9.17 4.88
CA ALA A 212 8.61 -8.78 3.47
C ALA A 212 9.23 -7.38 3.32
N GLY A 213 8.78 -6.41 4.11
CA GLY A 213 9.40 -5.08 4.16
C GLY A 213 10.86 -5.13 4.61
N ALA A 214 11.18 -5.93 5.64
CA ALA A 214 12.55 -6.11 6.13
C ALA A 214 13.47 -6.78 5.09
N CYS A 215 12.99 -7.74 4.33
CA CYS A 215 13.74 -8.33 3.21
C CYS A 215 13.96 -7.29 2.08
N ALA A 216 12.94 -6.49 1.77
CA ALA A 216 13.03 -5.49 0.71
C ALA A 216 14.13 -4.47 0.97
N VAL A 217 14.19 -3.89 2.19
CA VAL A 217 15.16 -2.82 2.52
C VAL A 217 16.62 -3.28 2.50
N GLN A 218 16.90 -4.57 2.50
CA GLN A 218 18.25 -5.13 2.43
C GLN A 218 18.82 -5.22 0.99
N HIS A 219 18.02 -4.81 -0.01
CA HIS A 219 18.42 -4.84 -1.41
C HIS A 219 18.22 -3.46 -2.03
N ARG A 220 19.06 -3.13 -3.02
CA ARG A 220 18.90 -1.88 -3.77
C ARG A 220 17.89 -2.09 -4.89
N GLY A 221 16.87 -1.23 -4.94
CA GLY A 221 15.82 -1.27 -5.94
C GLY A 221 14.47 -1.71 -5.39
N PRO A 222 13.37 -1.40 -6.10
CA PRO A 222 12.01 -1.55 -5.58
C PRO A 222 11.50 -2.99 -5.51
N MET A 223 12.12 -3.94 -6.21
CA MET A 223 11.61 -5.32 -6.36
C MET A 223 12.63 -6.40 -6.02
N GLU A 224 13.91 -6.04 -5.90
CA GLU A 224 15.03 -6.98 -5.77
C GLU A 224 15.00 -7.75 -4.45
N GLY A 225 14.36 -7.19 -3.42
CA GLY A 225 14.15 -7.84 -2.13
C GLY A 225 12.80 -8.54 -1.98
N ALA A 226 11.95 -8.56 -3.03
CA ALA A 226 10.69 -9.28 -2.99
C ALA A 226 10.92 -10.79 -2.76
N SER A 227 10.19 -11.37 -1.81
CA SER A 227 10.49 -12.69 -1.28
C SER A 227 9.27 -13.61 -1.32
N SER A 228 9.51 -14.90 -1.56
CA SER A 228 8.46 -15.93 -1.49
C SER A 228 7.95 -16.12 -0.06
N LEU A 229 6.72 -16.63 0.09
CA LEU A 229 6.14 -16.97 1.40
C LEU A 229 7.04 -17.91 2.20
N GLU A 230 7.66 -18.90 1.56
CA GLU A 230 8.60 -19.82 2.21
C GLU A 230 9.79 -19.06 2.80
N THR A 231 10.35 -18.12 2.04
CA THR A 231 11.45 -17.26 2.51
C THR A 231 11.01 -16.40 3.69
N LEU A 232 9.81 -15.80 3.64
CA LEU A 232 9.28 -15.00 4.73
C LEU A 232 9.06 -15.81 6.00
N VAL A 233 8.50 -17.02 5.88
CA VAL A 233 8.30 -17.92 7.03
C VAL A 233 9.63 -18.32 7.66
N ARG A 234 10.65 -18.60 6.85
CA ARG A 234 12.01 -18.89 7.33
C ARG A 234 12.61 -17.66 8.03
N PHE A 235 12.52 -16.48 7.41
CA PHE A 235 13.01 -15.24 7.96
C PHE A 235 12.41 -14.94 9.35
N VAL A 236 11.08 -15.08 9.50
CA VAL A 236 10.39 -14.87 10.79
C VAL A 236 10.93 -15.80 11.87
N LYS A 237 11.20 -17.08 11.54
CA LYS A 237 11.76 -18.06 12.49
C LYS A 237 13.18 -17.71 12.92
N GLU A 238 14.02 -17.29 11.97
CA GLU A 238 15.44 -16.96 12.20
C GLU A 238 15.62 -15.66 12.98
N HIS A 239 14.68 -14.70 12.84
CA HIS A 239 14.76 -13.36 13.44
C HIS A 239 13.75 -13.16 14.59
N LYS A 240 13.23 -14.23 15.19
CA LYS A 240 12.18 -14.15 16.22
C LYS A 240 12.57 -13.26 17.39
N ASP A 241 13.86 -13.28 17.79
CA ASP A 241 14.41 -12.54 18.94
C ASP A 241 15.08 -11.21 18.52
N GLN A 242 15.04 -10.85 17.23
CA GLN A 242 15.70 -9.66 16.66
C GLN A 242 14.69 -8.58 16.25
N ARG A 243 13.60 -8.46 16.98
CA ARG A 243 12.62 -7.39 16.76
C ARG A 243 13.01 -6.15 17.56
N ASN A 244 12.91 -4.97 16.94
CA ASN A 244 13.10 -3.70 17.62
C ASN A 244 11.96 -3.52 18.63
N ILE A 245 12.24 -3.74 19.91
CA ILE A 245 11.31 -3.38 20.98
C ILE A 245 11.44 -1.87 21.15
N ALA A 246 10.48 -1.12 20.62
CA ALA A 246 10.42 0.32 20.82
C ALA A 246 10.19 0.60 22.30
N GLY A 247 11.18 1.17 22.99
CA GLY A 247 11.06 1.71 24.34
C GLY A 247 11.70 0.84 25.43
N SER A 248 13.00 0.79 25.45
CA SER A 248 13.79 0.68 26.67
C SER A 248 14.62 1.95 26.84
#